data_fcaadbf9d1b9531d2f276f27954e32fe
#
_entry.id   fcaadbf9d1b9531d2f276f27954e32fe
#
_cell.length_a   1.000
_cell.length_b   1.000
_cell.length_c   1.000
_cell.angle_alpha   90.00
_cell.angle_beta   90.00
_cell.angle_gamma   90.00
#
_symmetry.space_group_name_H-M   'P 1'
#
loop_
_entity.id
_entity.type
_entity.pdbx_description
1 polymer ?
#
loop_
_entity_poly.entity_id
_entity_poly.type
_entity_poly.pdbx_seq_one_letter_code
_entity_poly.pdbx_strand_id
1 'polypeptide(L)'
;METAPYAQDFIKLLALEPGESVLDMGCGAGSIAIPLAQAGHSVIAADFSPAMLGTLDAGIEYYGLEGRITPLELAWDDDWDLVGPVAKAVDVAFASRSVTTTNLKGALAKLDRTARRRCAVTMVANSSPRYDLHLMNAIGASVTCSNGFVYAFNILIQMGALPQVTYFESPRRDTFDSLEAGVADFSRMLEHGNEDKIDRLRDYIAQHMIENPRAGEPGSKGVPQGRYMLDHVRKVRWAFIAWEPVSAPSS
;
A
#
# COMPACT_ATOMS: atom_id res chain seq x y z
N MET A 1 1.41 6.54 -18.16
CA MET A 1 0.55 6.75 -16.94
C MET A 1 1.43 7.34 -15.87
N GLU A 2 1.01 8.42 -15.25
CA GLU A 2 1.78 9.01 -14.15
C GLU A 2 1.73 8.07 -12.93
N THR A 3 2.89 7.70 -12.41
CA THR A 3 2.98 6.83 -11.22
C THR A 3 2.34 7.54 -10.04
N ALA A 4 1.44 6.86 -9.32
CA ALA A 4 0.74 7.45 -8.19
C ALA A 4 1.74 7.98 -7.13
N PRO A 5 1.48 9.13 -6.48
CA PRO A 5 2.41 9.75 -5.53
C PRO A 5 2.93 8.78 -4.46
N TYR A 6 2.06 7.93 -3.93
CA TYR A 6 2.47 6.88 -2.98
C TYR A 6 3.55 5.95 -3.56
N ALA A 7 3.36 5.47 -4.79
CA ALA A 7 4.30 4.54 -5.41
C ALA A 7 5.64 5.23 -5.73
N GLN A 8 5.62 6.51 -6.11
CA GLN A 8 6.85 7.30 -6.32
C GLN A 8 7.67 7.40 -5.02
N ASP A 9 7.02 7.79 -3.91
CA ASP A 9 7.68 7.90 -2.62
C ASP A 9 8.21 6.55 -2.13
N PHE A 10 7.40 5.48 -2.28
CA PHE A 10 7.81 4.14 -1.91
C PHE A 10 9.02 3.65 -2.71
N ILE A 11 9.01 3.78 -4.05
CA ILE A 11 10.12 3.38 -4.92
C ILE A 11 11.40 4.16 -4.57
N LYS A 12 11.29 5.46 -4.31
CA LYS A 12 12.43 6.28 -3.88
C LYS A 12 13.02 5.76 -2.56
N LEU A 13 12.18 5.37 -1.59
CA LEU A 13 12.61 4.85 -0.30
C LEU A 13 13.19 3.44 -0.38
N LEU A 14 12.83 2.63 -1.39
CA LEU A 14 13.47 1.34 -1.63
C LEU A 14 14.96 1.47 -1.88
N ALA A 15 15.42 2.60 -2.43
CA ALA A 15 16.83 2.87 -2.73
C ALA A 15 17.46 1.72 -3.54
N LEU A 16 16.82 1.37 -4.66
CA LEU A 16 17.30 0.32 -5.55
C LEU A 16 18.54 0.77 -6.32
N GLU A 17 19.47 -0.16 -6.50
CA GLU A 17 20.61 0.00 -7.39
C GLU A 17 20.22 -0.42 -8.82
N PRO A 18 20.85 0.14 -9.86
CA PRO A 18 20.51 -0.21 -11.24
C PRO A 18 20.58 -1.72 -11.51
N GLY A 19 19.53 -2.29 -12.09
CA GLY A 19 19.47 -3.69 -12.48
C GLY A 19 19.16 -4.69 -11.35
N GLU A 20 18.96 -4.23 -10.12
CA GLU A 20 18.57 -5.13 -9.02
C GLU A 20 17.26 -5.85 -9.32
N SER A 21 17.23 -7.13 -8.93
CA SER A 21 16.04 -7.97 -8.95
C SER A 21 15.21 -7.78 -7.71
N VAL A 22 13.87 -7.80 -7.84
CA VAL A 22 12.97 -7.51 -6.72
C VAL A 22 11.84 -8.53 -6.60
N LEU A 23 11.38 -8.77 -5.38
CA LEU A 23 10.09 -9.40 -5.06
C LEU A 23 9.13 -8.34 -4.55
N ASP A 24 8.00 -8.16 -5.24
CA ASP A 24 6.83 -7.37 -4.79
C ASP A 24 5.77 -8.34 -4.26
N MET A 25 5.69 -8.50 -2.94
CA MET A 25 4.72 -9.40 -2.30
C MET A 25 3.42 -8.69 -1.96
N GLY A 26 2.33 -9.13 -2.57
CA GLY A 26 1.04 -8.45 -2.59
C GLY A 26 1.03 -7.31 -3.61
N CYS A 27 1.49 -7.62 -4.82
CA CYS A 27 1.70 -6.66 -5.91
C CYS A 27 0.39 -6.06 -6.45
N GLY A 28 -0.76 -6.71 -6.19
CA GLY A 28 -2.04 -6.33 -6.77
C GLY A 28 -1.98 -6.24 -8.30
N ALA A 29 -2.49 -5.18 -8.87
CA ALA A 29 -2.45 -4.90 -10.31
C ALA A 29 -1.12 -4.28 -10.78
N GLY A 30 -0.04 -4.38 -10.01
CA GLY A 30 1.30 -3.96 -10.43
C GLY A 30 1.63 -2.47 -10.29
N SER A 31 0.98 -1.76 -9.36
CA SER A 31 1.20 -0.30 -9.18
C SER A 31 2.64 0.08 -8.83
N ILE A 32 3.44 -0.86 -8.33
CA ILE A 32 4.88 -0.71 -8.07
C ILE A 32 5.70 -1.58 -9.03
N ALA A 33 5.28 -2.82 -9.28
CA ALA A 33 5.98 -3.75 -10.16
C ALA A 33 6.18 -3.20 -11.58
N ILE A 34 5.14 -2.60 -12.18
CA ILE A 34 5.22 -2.04 -13.54
C ILE A 34 6.25 -0.89 -13.63
N PRO A 35 6.19 0.18 -12.79
CA PRO A 35 7.21 1.22 -12.80
C PRO A 35 8.64 0.72 -12.56
N LEU A 36 8.84 -0.28 -11.70
CA LEU A 36 10.15 -0.88 -11.47
C LEU A 36 10.67 -1.62 -12.70
N ALA A 37 9.83 -2.38 -13.36
CA ALA A 37 10.19 -3.08 -14.61
C ALA A 37 10.50 -2.10 -15.74
N GLN A 38 9.75 -1.00 -15.86
CA GLN A 38 10.02 0.08 -16.81
C GLN A 38 11.36 0.79 -16.52
N ALA A 39 11.77 0.85 -15.24
CA ALA A 39 13.09 1.36 -14.84
C ALA A 39 14.22 0.35 -15.07
N GLY A 40 13.94 -0.86 -15.56
CA GLY A 40 14.94 -1.87 -15.94
C GLY A 40 15.19 -2.95 -14.90
N HIS A 41 14.41 -3.01 -13.82
CA HIS A 41 14.49 -4.06 -12.82
C HIS A 41 13.79 -5.34 -13.28
N SER A 42 14.26 -6.50 -12.81
CA SER A 42 13.54 -7.77 -12.92
C SER A 42 12.65 -7.95 -11.68
N VAL A 43 11.37 -8.21 -11.89
CA VAL A 43 10.37 -8.23 -10.82
C VAL A 43 9.69 -9.60 -10.74
N ILE A 44 9.74 -10.25 -9.58
CA ILE A 44 8.78 -11.30 -9.21
C ILE A 44 7.61 -10.57 -8.54
N ALA A 45 6.44 -10.60 -9.18
CA ALA A 45 5.24 -9.91 -8.70
C ALA A 45 4.25 -10.95 -8.16
N ALA A 46 4.20 -11.08 -6.85
CA ALA A 46 3.41 -12.10 -6.16
C ALA A 46 2.13 -11.53 -5.56
N ASP A 47 1.01 -12.18 -5.78
CA ASP A 47 -0.27 -11.88 -5.14
C ASP A 47 -1.11 -13.15 -4.99
N PHE A 48 -1.94 -13.22 -3.94
CA PHE A 48 -2.83 -14.37 -3.72
C PHE A 48 -4.09 -14.33 -4.60
N SER A 49 -4.37 -13.21 -5.26
CA SER A 49 -5.59 -12.98 -6.03
C SER A 49 -5.35 -13.19 -7.52
N PRO A 50 -5.90 -14.26 -8.13
CA PRO A 50 -5.83 -14.46 -9.59
C PRO A 50 -6.40 -13.28 -10.38
N ALA A 51 -7.44 -12.62 -9.86
CA ALA A 51 -8.04 -11.46 -10.51
C ALA A 51 -7.08 -10.25 -10.57
N MET A 52 -6.25 -10.06 -9.53
CA MET A 52 -5.23 -9.01 -9.51
C MET A 52 -4.09 -9.36 -10.46
N LEU A 53 -3.65 -10.62 -10.47
CA LEU A 53 -2.63 -11.09 -11.40
C LEU A 53 -3.10 -10.99 -12.86
N GLY A 54 -4.36 -11.31 -13.16
CA GLY A 54 -4.92 -11.11 -14.50
C GLY A 54 -4.93 -9.64 -14.94
N THR A 55 -5.13 -8.69 -14.00
CA THR A 55 -4.99 -7.25 -14.29
C THR A 55 -3.53 -6.86 -14.50
N LEU A 56 -2.61 -7.45 -13.74
CA LEU A 56 -1.18 -7.26 -13.91
C LEU A 56 -0.72 -7.78 -15.28
N ASP A 57 -1.15 -8.97 -15.70
CA ASP A 57 -0.83 -9.58 -17.00
C ASP A 57 -1.24 -8.65 -18.16
N ALA A 58 -2.46 -8.10 -18.11
CA ALA A 58 -2.89 -7.11 -19.09
C ALA A 58 -2.00 -5.84 -19.08
N GLY A 59 -1.49 -5.43 -17.91
CA GLY A 59 -0.52 -4.34 -17.79
C GLY A 59 0.84 -4.71 -18.38
N ILE A 60 1.33 -5.92 -18.15
CA ILE A 60 2.59 -6.43 -18.71
C ILE A 60 2.54 -6.39 -20.25
N GLU A 61 1.49 -6.93 -20.84
CA GLU A 61 1.26 -6.90 -22.28
C GLU A 61 1.18 -5.47 -22.83
N TYR A 62 0.37 -4.62 -22.18
CA TYR A 62 0.17 -3.24 -22.62
C TYR A 62 1.47 -2.41 -22.65
N TYR A 63 2.39 -2.65 -21.70
CA TYR A 63 3.66 -1.93 -21.61
C TYR A 63 4.85 -2.65 -22.21
N GLY A 64 4.68 -3.86 -22.77
CA GLY A 64 5.76 -4.67 -23.36
C GLY A 64 6.82 -5.08 -22.33
N LEU A 65 6.38 -5.56 -21.17
CA LEU A 65 7.25 -5.91 -20.03
C LEU A 65 7.41 -7.42 -19.85
N GLU A 66 7.07 -8.21 -20.86
CA GLU A 66 7.30 -9.65 -20.88
C GLU A 66 8.80 -9.95 -20.67
N GLY A 67 9.09 -10.89 -19.79
CA GLY A 67 10.45 -11.21 -19.38
C GLY A 67 11.09 -10.25 -18.36
N ARG A 68 10.40 -9.14 -18.00
CA ARG A 68 10.82 -8.25 -16.91
C ARG A 68 10.01 -8.50 -15.64
N ILE A 69 8.74 -8.85 -15.76
CA ILE A 69 7.86 -9.19 -14.65
C ILE A 69 7.49 -10.67 -14.76
N THR A 70 7.63 -11.38 -13.65
CA THR A 70 7.16 -12.76 -13.50
C THR A 70 6.03 -12.76 -12.49
N PRO A 71 4.77 -12.88 -12.93
CA PRO A 71 3.63 -13.02 -12.03
C PRO A 71 3.72 -14.35 -11.26
N LEU A 72 3.34 -14.34 -9.99
CA LEU A 72 3.36 -15.52 -9.14
C LEU A 72 2.12 -15.52 -8.24
N GLU A 73 1.28 -16.55 -8.33
CA GLU A 73 0.21 -16.75 -7.37
C GLU A 73 0.79 -17.26 -6.05
N LEU A 74 0.72 -16.45 -5.00
CA LEU A 74 1.35 -16.73 -3.71
C LEU A 74 0.66 -15.96 -2.58
N ALA A 75 0.28 -16.67 -1.52
CA ALA A 75 -0.23 -16.08 -0.29
C ALA A 75 0.85 -16.03 0.81
N TRP A 76 0.60 -15.17 1.83
CA TRP A 76 1.47 -15.13 3.02
C TRP A 76 1.49 -16.44 3.79
N ASP A 77 0.39 -17.18 3.79
CA ASP A 77 0.21 -18.40 4.58
C ASP A 77 0.61 -19.67 3.82
N ASP A 78 0.96 -19.57 2.52
CA ASP A 78 1.49 -20.70 1.75
C ASP A 78 2.85 -21.16 2.28
N ASP A 79 3.19 -22.40 1.98
CA ASP A 79 4.52 -22.93 2.23
C ASP A 79 5.50 -22.44 1.14
N TRP A 80 6.23 -21.37 1.44
CA TRP A 80 7.18 -20.77 0.50
C TRP A 80 8.38 -21.68 0.20
N ASP A 81 8.63 -22.71 0.97
CA ASP A 81 9.68 -23.69 0.65
C ASP A 81 9.26 -24.61 -0.50
N LEU A 82 7.94 -24.73 -0.73
CA LEU A 82 7.39 -25.53 -1.83
C LEU A 82 7.04 -24.70 -3.06
N VAL A 83 6.43 -23.52 -2.87
CA VAL A 83 5.83 -22.76 -3.98
C VAL A 83 6.35 -21.33 -4.11
N GLY A 84 7.10 -20.85 -3.13
CA GLY A 84 7.64 -19.48 -3.11
C GLY A 84 9.01 -19.33 -3.73
N PRO A 85 9.53 -18.11 -3.75
CA PRO A 85 10.90 -17.85 -4.15
C PRO A 85 11.89 -18.53 -3.20
N VAL A 86 12.95 -19.10 -3.75
CA VAL A 86 14.01 -19.72 -2.95
C VAL A 86 14.77 -18.69 -2.11
N ALA A 87 15.52 -19.15 -1.12
CA ALA A 87 16.35 -18.27 -0.31
C ALA A 87 17.34 -17.48 -1.19
N LYS A 88 17.47 -16.17 -0.89
CA LYS A 88 18.34 -15.24 -1.63
C LYS A 88 18.01 -15.15 -3.13
N ALA A 89 16.74 -15.32 -3.51
CA ALA A 89 16.30 -15.30 -4.91
C ALA A 89 16.43 -13.92 -5.56
N VAL A 90 16.22 -12.86 -4.81
CA VAL A 90 16.23 -11.48 -5.30
C VAL A 90 17.17 -10.59 -4.47
N ASP A 91 17.53 -9.42 -5.02
CA ASP A 91 18.34 -8.46 -4.28
C ASP A 91 17.53 -7.74 -3.22
N VAL A 92 16.30 -7.37 -3.55
CA VAL A 92 15.39 -6.66 -2.64
C VAL A 92 14.03 -7.34 -2.58
N ALA A 93 13.51 -7.59 -1.39
CA ALA A 93 12.16 -8.11 -1.19
C ALA A 93 11.32 -7.11 -0.40
N PHE A 94 10.11 -6.84 -0.86
CA PHE A 94 9.25 -5.87 -0.18
C PHE A 94 7.78 -6.27 -0.21
N ALA A 95 7.03 -5.65 0.71
CA ALA A 95 5.57 -5.72 0.74
C ALA A 95 5.00 -4.33 1.02
N SER A 96 4.25 -3.81 0.05
CA SER A 96 3.70 -2.46 0.10
C SER A 96 2.21 -2.49 0.39
N ARG A 97 1.81 -2.14 1.63
CA ARG A 97 0.41 -2.13 2.09
C ARG A 97 -0.29 -3.50 2.01
N SER A 98 0.47 -4.57 1.99
CA SER A 98 -0.01 -5.93 1.70
C SER A 98 0.31 -6.94 2.81
N VAL A 99 0.95 -6.53 3.91
CA VAL A 99 1.24 -7.43 5.04
C VAL A 99 -0.05 -7.64 5.84
N THR A 100 -0.93 -8.50 5.32
CA THR A 100 -2.21 -8.87 5.92
C THR A 100 -2.19 -10.36 6.25
N THR A 101 -1.68 -10.70 7.43
CA THR A 101 -1.57 -12.08 7.93
C THR A 101 -1.66 -12.10 9.45
N THR A 102 -2.11 -13.19 10.01
CA THR A 102 -2.08 -13.46 11.46
C THR A 102 -0.69 -13.84 11.96
N ASN A 103 0.22 -14.24 11.04
CA ASN A 103 1.60 -14.61 11.33
C ASN A 103 2.58 -13.56 10.80
N LEU A 104 2.57 -12.37 11.40
CA LEU A 104 3.45 -11.27 11.00
C LEU A 104 4.94 -11.66 11.08
N LYS A 105 5.36 -12.40 12.12
CA LYS A 105 6.76 -12.88 12.26
C LYS A 105 7.16 -13.78 11.10
N GLY A 106 6.31 -14.73 10.73
CA GLY A 106 6.57 -15.61 9.59
C GLY A 106 6.66 -14.84 8.27
N ALA A 107 5.78 -13.85 8.06
CA ALA A 107 5.81 -13.00 6.86
C ALA A 107 7.12 -12.21 6.74
N LEU A 108 7.56 -11.56 7.82
CA LEU A 108 8.83 -10.82 7.83
C LEU A 108 10.04 -11.74 7.61
N ALA A 109 10.03 -12.95 8.22
CA ALA A 109 11.08 -13.94 8.02
C ALA A 109 11.13 -14.46 6.57
N LYS A 110 9.99 -14.60 5.90
CA LYS A 110 9.91 -14.97 4.47
C LYS A 110 10.58 -13.92 3.58
N LEU A 111 10.30 -12.64 3.78
CA LEU A 111 10.98 -11.56 3.07
C LEU A 111 12.49 -11.57 3.35
N ASP A 112 12.87 -11.65 4.62
CA ASP A 112 14.26 -11.69 5.07
C ASP A 112 15.07 -12.80 4.38
N ARG A 113 14.49 -14.00 4.35
CA ARG A 113 15.12 -15.16 3.69
C ARG A 113 15.27 -14.97 2.19
N THR A 114 14.30 -14.33 1.54
CA THR A 114 14.25 -14.21 0.08
C THR A 114 15.21 -13.17 -0.46
N ALA A 115 15.48 -12.11 0.29
CA ALA A 115 16.34 -10.99 -0.14
C ALA A 115 17.83 -11.27 0.12
N ARG A 116 18.68 -10.74 -0.76
CA ARG A 116 20.14 -10.71 -0.60
C ARG A 116 20.62 -9.47 0.15
N ARG A 117 20.07 -8.28 -0.18
CA ARG A 117 20.58 -6.99 0.27
C ARG A 117 19.62 -6.23 1.19
N ARG A 118 18.34 -6.16 0.83
CA ARG A 118 17.40 -5.26 1.52
C ARG A 118 16.00 -5.83 1.54
N CYS A 119 15.33 -5.61 2.66
CA CYS A 119 13.89 -5.85 2.80
C CYS A 119 13.19 -4.55 3.14
N ALA A 120 11.90 -4.42 2.75
CA ALA A 120 11.08 -3.31 3.15
C ALA A 120 9.60 -3.68 3.26
N VAL A 121 8.91 -3.06 4.22
CA VAL A 121 7.44 -3.13 4.31
C VAL A 121 6.86 -1.75 4.58
N THR A 122 5.63 -1.50 4.14
CA THR A 122 4.88 -0.33 4.62
C THR A 122 3.67 -0.73 5.42
N MET A 123 3.50 -0.07 6.54
CA MET A 123 2.36 -0.23 7.43
C MET A 123 1.84 1.15 7.85
N VAL A 124 0.59 1.20 8.30
CA VAL A 124 -0.03 2.45 8.76
C VAL A 124 0.63 2.92 10.05
N ALA A 125 0.85 4.23 10.18
CA ALA A 125 1.44 4.85 11.36
C ALA A 125 0.52 5.93 11.94
N ASN A 126 -0.12 5.65 13.07
CA ASN A 126 -1.09 6.52 13.76
C ASN A 126 -2.05 7.21 12.78
N SER A 127 -2.59 6.41 11.84
CA SER A 127 -3.44 6.85 10.75
C SER A 127 -4.36 5.71 10.32
N SER A 128 -5.19 5.96 9.33
CA SER A 128 -6.02 4.92 8.73
C SER A 128 -6.25 5.20 7.24
N PRO A 129 -6.13 4.20 6.37
CA PRO A 129 -6.54 4.32 4.98
C PRO A 129 -8.07 4.27 4.81
N ARG A 130 -8.82 3.98 5.88
CA ARG A 130 -10.28 3.86 5.85
C ARG A 130 -10.98 5.17 6.21
N TYR A 131 -10.36 6.03 7.04
CA TYR A 131 -10.99 7.22 7.61
C TYR A 131 -10.33 8.50 7.10
N ASP A 132 -11.14 9.54 6.91
CA ASP A 132 -10.66 10.90 6.85
C ASP A 132 -10.58 11.45 8.28
N LEU A 133 -9.38 11.47 8.84
CA LEU A 133 -9.17 11.87 10.23
C LEU A 133 -9.51 13.35 10.48
N HIS A 134 -9.33 14.22 9.47
CA HIS A 134 -9.69 15.61 9.56
C HIS A 134 -11.20 15.78 9.70
N LEU A 135 -11.95 15.15 8.79
CA LEU A 135 -13.40 15.10 8.81
C LEU A 135 -13.94 14.48 10.11
N MET A 136 -13.42 13.28 10.50
CA MET A 136 -13.87 12.58 11.69
C MET A 136 -13.68 13.44 12.95
N ASN A 137 -12.54 14.10 13.10
CA ASN A 137 -12.30 15.02 14.22
C ASN A 137 -13.25 16.23 14.19
N ALA A 138 -13.50 16.81 13.02
CA ALA A 138 -14.38 17.97 12.89
C ALA A 138 -15.83 17.68 13.32
N ILE A 139 -16.33 16.49 13.02
CA ILE A 139 -17.69 16.08 13.42
C ILE A 139 -17.76 15.46 14.84
N GLY A 140 -16.61 15.29 15.50
CA GLY A 140 -16.51 14.66 16.82
C GLY A 140 -16.76 13.15 16.79
N ALA A 141 -16.42 12.48 15.69
CA ALA A 141 -16.50 11.03 15.59
C ALA A 141 -15.21 10.38 16.11
N SER A 142 -15.37 9.31 16.90
CA SER A 142 -14.26 8.50 17.37
C SER A 142 -13.87 7.49 16.29
N VAL A 143 -12.59 7.38 15.98
CA VAL A 143 -12.04 6.40 15.05
C VAL A 143 -10.77 5.76 15.60
N THR A 144 -10.55 4.50 15.26
CA THR A 144 -9.38 3.75 15.69
C THR A 144 -8.26 3.87 14.67
N CYS A 145 -7.13 4.46 15.07
CA CYS A 145 -5.92 4.47 14.26
C CYS A 145 -5.03 3.27 14.56
N SER A 146 -4.41 2.72 13.52
CA SER A 146 -3.49 1.59 13.66
C SER A 146 -2.05 2.05 13.81
N ASN A 147 -1.30 1.35 14.63
CA ASN A 147 0.16 1.44 14.79
C ASN A 147 0.82 0.07 14.64
N GLY A 148 0.30 -0.76 13.75
CA GLY A 148 0.80 -2.12 13.51
C GLY A 148 2.29 -2.18 13.18
N PHE A 149 2.85 -1.10 12.64
CA PHE A 149 4.28 -0.99 12.34
C PHE A 149 5.19 -1.19 13.56
N VAL A 150 4.73 -0.84 14.77
CA VAL A 150 5.48 -1.03 16.03
C VAL A 150 5.72 -2.51 16.31
N TYR A 151 4.73 -3.35 16.01
CA TYR A 151 4.89 -4.80 16.15
C TYR A 151 5.90 -5.36 15.15
N ALA A 152 5.83 -4.92 13.87
CA ALA A 152 6.80 -5.32 12.86
C ALA A 152 8.22 -4.90 13.25
N PHE A 153 8.41 -3.67 13.72
CA PHE A 153 9.70 -3.17 14.19
C PHE A 153 10.27 -4.03 15.33
N ASN A 154 9.48 -4.29 16.37
CA ASN A 154 9.92 -5.11 17.50
C ASN A 154 10.23 -6.56 17.09
N ILE A 155 9.45 -7.15 16.20
CA ILE A 155 9.72 -8.51 15.67
C ILE A 155 11.05 -8.54 14.94
N LEU A 156 11.34 -7.55 14.09
CA LEU A 156 12.61 -7.45 13.36
C LEU A 156 13.81 -7.33 14.32
N ILE A 157 13.69 -6.51 15.37
CA ILE A 157 14.73 -6.46 16.43
C ILE A 157 14.94 -7.82 17.08
N GLN A 158 13.86 -8.54 17.42
CA GLN A 158 13.95 -9.87 18.00
C GLN A 158 14.53 -10.92 17.02
N MET A 159 14.39 -10.71 15.72
CA MET A 159 15.04 -11.53 14.70
C MET A 159 16.53 -11.22 14.54
N GLY A 160 17.03 -10.14 15.16
CA GLY A 160 18.42 -9.69 15.06
C GLY A 160 18.68 -8.65 13.96
N ALA A 161 17.63 -8.18 13.28
CA ALA A 161 17.75 -7.10 12.30
C ALA A 161 17.88 -5.73 12.97
N LEU A 162 18.38 -4.75 12.22
CA LEU A 162 18.44 -3.34 12.62
C LEU A 162 17.56 -2.50 11.70
N PRO A 163 16.22 -2.52 11.89
CA PRO A 163 15.30 -1.84 11.00
C PRO A 163 15.39 -0.32 11.14
N GLN A 164 15.28 0.36 10.01
CA GLN A 164 15.11 1.80 9.91
C GLN A 164 13.65 2.13 9.58
N VAL A 165 13.10 3.16 10.20
CA VAL A 165 11.73 3.62 9.94
C VAL A 165 11.76 5.04 9.38
N THR A 166 11.12 5.21 8.22
CA THR A 166 10.88 6.50 7.60
C THR A 166 9.39 6.72 7.44
N TYR A 167 8.88 7.89 7.84
CA TYR A 167 7.47 8.22 7.66
C TYR A 167 7.26 9.05 6.40
N PHE A 168 6.20 8.75 5.68
CA PHE A 168 5.72 9.57 4.56
C PHE A 168 4.20 9.62 4.53
N GLU A 169 3.64 10.60 3.84
CA GLU A 169 2.20 10.78 3.72
C GLU A 169 1.77 10.62 2.27
N SER A 170 0.71 9.86 2.03
CA SER A 170 0.07 9.80 0.73
C SER A 170 -1.24 10.59 0.73
N PRO A 171 -1.41 11.52 -0.21
CA PRO A 171 -2.66 12.25 -0.35
C PRO A 171 -3.74 11.34 -0.95
N ARG A 172 -4.98 11.52 -0.50
CA ARG A 172 -6.17 10.95 -1.10
C ARG A 172 -7.20 12.05 -1.33
N ARG A 173 -7.79 12.07 -2.51
CA ARG A 173 -8.92 12.93 -2.83
C ARG A 173 -10.11 12.02 -3.11
N ASP A 174 -11.09 12.09 -2.25
CA ASP A 174 -12.37 11.39 -2.44
C ASP A 174 -13.28 12.37 -3.20
N THR A 175 -13.93 11.93 -4.28
CA THR A 175 -14.79 12.75 -5.13
C THR A 175 -16.18 12.15 -5.22
N PHE A 176 -17.21 12.97 -5.36
CA PHE A 176 -18.62 12.57 -5.36
C PHE A 176 -19.45 13.51 -6.26
N ASP A 177 -20.65 13.07 -6.65
CA ASP A 177 -21.46 13.80 -7.64
C ASP A 177 -22.55 14.69 -7.03
N SER A 178 -22.89 14.48 -5.76
CA SER A 178 -23.87 15.28 -5.02
C SER A 178 -23.58 15.23 -3.52
N LEU A 179 -24.20 16.12 -2.76
CA LEU A 179 -24.14 16.10 -1.28
C LEU A 179 -24.55 14.73 -0.73
N GLU A 180 -25.64 14.17 -1.24
CA GLU A 180 -26.18 12.88 -0.81
C GLU A 180 -25.19 11.74 -1.09
N ALA A 181 -24.55 11.75 -2.27
CA ALA A 181 -23.51 10.79 -2.61
C ALA A 181 -22.29 10.92 -1.68
N GLY A 182 -21.85 12.15 -1.40
CA GLY A 182 -20.79 12.41 -0.45
C GLY A 182 -21.12 11.90 0.95
N VAL A 183 -22.33 12.21 1.46
CA VAL A 183 -22.78 11.71 2.77
C VAL A 183 -22.82 10.18 2.79
N ALA A 184 -23.33 9.53 1.73
CA ALA A 184 -23.37 8.08 1.65
C ALA A 184 -21.97 7.45 1.64
N ASP A 185 -21.00 8.06 0.94
CA ASP A 185 -19.64 7.56 0.88
C ASP A 185 -18.88 7.76 2.20
N PHE A 186 -18.95 8.94 2.80
CA PHE A 186 -18.24 9.23 4.04
C PHE A 186 -18.92 8.59 5.27
N SER A 187 -20.24 8.31 5.23
CA SER A 187 -20.91 7.58 6.31
C SER A 187 -20.36 6.16 6.51
N ARG A 188 -19.81 5.55 5.45
CA ARG A 188 -19.12 4.24 5.55
C ARG A 188 -17.82 4.32 6.37
N MET A 189 -17.33 5.51 6.64
CA MET A 189 -16.18 5.74 7.52
C MET A 189 -16.57 5.83 9.00
N LEU A 190 -17.86 5.96 9.31
CA LEU A 190 -18.33 5.98 10.70
C LEU A 190 -18.26 4.56 11.28
N GLU A 191 -17.53 4.40 12.37
CA GLU A 191 -17.52 3.17 13.16
C GLU A 191 -18.80 3.06 13.99
N HIS A 192 -19.12 1.86 14.45
CA HIS A 192 -20.21 1.65 15.40
C HIS A 192 -20.09 2.58 16.60
N GLY A 193 -21.20 3.19 16.99
CA GLY A 193 -21.26 4.18 18.07
C GLY A 193 -21.10 5.64 17.61
N ASN A 194 -21.04 5.89 16.29
CA ASN A 194 -21.01 7.22 15.69
C ASN A 194 -22.23 7.51 14.81
N GLU A 195 -23.29 6.70 14.92
CA GLU A 195 -24.51 6.84 14.12
C GLU A 195 -25.21 8.18 14.33
N ASP A 196 -25.06 8.78 15.52
CA ASP A 196 -25.56 10.10 15.87
C ASP A 196 -24.83 11.26 15.16
N LYS A 197 -23.74 10.97 14.44
CA LYS A 197 -22.92 11.99 13.75
C LYS A 197 -23.35 12.26 12.31
N ILE A 198 -24.34 11.53 11.77
CA ILE A 198 -24.77 11.65 10.37
C ILE A 198 -25.18 13.07 9.99
N ASP A 199 -25.94 13.76 10.86
CA ASP A 199 -26.36 15.14 10.59
C ASP A 199 -25.16 16.10 10.57
N ARG A 200 -24.23 15.95 11.51
CA ARG A 200 -22.99 16.74 11.51
C ARG A 200 -22.11 16.45 10.29
N LEU A 201 -22.07 15.19 9.84
CA LEU A 201 -21.38 14.79 8.62
C LEU A 201 -21.98 15.51 7.40
N ARG A 202 -23.31 15.51 7.29
CA ARG A 202 -24.02 16.20 6.21
C ARG A 202 -23.71 17.71 6.23
N ASP A 203 -23.82 18.35 7.38
CA ASP A 203 -23.55 19.78 7.55
C ASP A 203 -22.10 20.11 7.18
N TYR A 204 -21.15 19.28 7.62
CA TYR A 204 -19.74 19.45 7.30
C TYR A 204 -19.50 19.36 5.79
N ILE A 205 -20.03 18.31 5.14
CA ILE A 205 -19.84 18.13 3.68
C ILE A 205 -20.48 19.32 2.95
N ALA A 206 -21.69 19.75 3.32
CA ALA A 206 -22.35 20.88 2.68
C ALA A 206 -21.55 22.19 2.78
N GLN A 207 -20.82 22.39 3.90
CA GLN A 207 -20.01 23.59 4.13
C GLN A 207 -18.64 23.54 3.45
N HIS A 208 -18.07 22.33 3.27
CA HIS A 208 -16.71 22.11 2.80
C HIS A 208 -16.61 21.50 1.40
N MET A 209 -17.75 21.20 0.75
CA MET A 209 -17.71 20.71 -0.63
C MET A 209 -17.41 21.85 -1.62
N ILE A 210 -16.47 21.57 -2.51
CA ILE A 210 -16.07 22.47 -3.59
C ILE A 210 -16.16 21.74 -4.93
N GLU A 211 -16.21 22.49 -6.04
CA GLU A 211 -16.14 21.91 -7.37
C GLU A 211 -14.79 21.21 -7.58
N ASN A 212 -14.83 20.01 -8.16
CA ASN A 212 -13.62 19.27 -8.52
C ASN A 212 -13.13 19.76 -9.90
N PRO A 213 -11.96 20.41 -10.00
CA PRO A 213 -11.42 20.88 -11.28
C PRO A 213 -11.07 19.77 -12.26
N ARG A 214 -11.04 18.51 -11.79
CA ARG A 214 -10.75 17.31 -12.58
C ARG A 214 -11.98 16.40 -12.75
N ALA A 215 -13.19 16.95 -12.61
CA ALA A 215 -14.43 16.18 -12.77
C ALA A 215 -14.49 15.53 -14.16
N GLY A 216 -14.87 14.23 -14.18
CA GLY A 216 -14.94 13.45 -15.41
C GLY A 216 -13.59 12.87 -15.89
N GLU A 217 -12.45 13.32 -15.39
CA GLU A 217 -11.16 12.69 -15.70
C GLU A 217 -11.06 11.30 -15.05
N PRO A 218 -10.30 10.37 -15.65
CA PRO A 218 -10.07 9.06 -15.04
C PRO A 218 -9.42 9.19 -13.66
N GLY A 219 -10.03 8.58 -12.65
CA GLY A 219 -9.46 8.42 -11.32
C GLY A 219 -8.49 7.23 -11.25
N SER A 220 -7.94 6.97 -10.07
CA SER A 220 -6.93 5.93 -9.82
C SER A 220 -7.38 4.50 -10.17
N LYS A 221 -8.68 4.26 -10.34
CA LYS A 221 -9.27 2.97 -10.72
C LYS A 221 -9.91 3.00 -12.11
N GLY A 222 -9.63 4.01 -12.92
CA GLY A 222 -10.27 4.21 -14.22
C GLY A 222 -11.73 4.71 -14.15
N VAL A 223 -12.30 4.86 -12.96
CA VAL A 223 -13.63 5.45 -12.76
C VAL A 223 -13.51 6.96 -12.88
N PRO A 224 -14.42 7.64 -13.63
CA PRO A 224 -14.42 9.09 -13.69
C PRO A 224 -14.51 9.74 -12.31
N GLN A 225 -13.76 10.82 -12.11
CA GLN A 225 -13.83 11.59 -10.87
C GLN A 225 -15.16 12.35 -10.79
N GLY A 226 -15.77 12.38 -9.60
CA GLY A 226 -17.02 13.07 -9.33
C GLY A 226 -16.90 14.58 -9.44
N ARG A 227 -18.05 15.27 -9.51
CA ARG A 227 -18.17 16.73 -9.70
C ARG A 227 -17.65 17.54 -8.53
N TYR A 228 -17.68 16.99 -7.32
CA TYR A 228 -17.33 17.66 -6.08
C TYR A 228 -16.24 16.90 -5.32
N MET A 229 -15.54 17.62 -4.46
CA MET A 229 -14.60 17.08 -3.48
C MET A 229 -14.65 17.95 -2.22
N LEU A 230 -14.01 17.52 -1.14
CA LEU A 230 -13.81 18.38 0.03
C LEU A 230 -12.67 19.37 -0.22
N ASP A 231 -12.73 20.55 0.43
CA ASP A 231 -11.73 21.63 0.33
C ASP A 231 -10.38 21.27 0.99
N HIS A 232 -10.29 20.13 1.68
CA HIS A 232 -9.06 19.59 2.22
C HIS A 232 -8.64 18.28 1.54
N VAL A 233 -7.39 17.90 1.75
CA VAL A 233 -6.82 16.66 1.24
C VAL A 233 -6.68 15.66 2.39
N ARG A 234 -7.37 14.54 2.28
CA ARG A 234 -7.17 13.42 3.20
C ARG A 234 -5.75 12.87 3.05
N LYS A 235 -5.05 12.67 4.18
CA LYS A 235 -3.70 12.12 4.20
C LYS A 235 -3.65 10.83 4.99
N VAL A 236 -2.95 9.85 4.43
CA VAL A 236 -2.62 8.61 5.14
C VAL A 236 -1.13 8.60 5.42
N ARG A 237 -0.75 8.44 6.69
CA ARG A 237 0.65 8.33 7.10
C ARG A 237 1.07 6.87 7.13
N TRP A 238 2.20 6.61 6.49
CA TRP A 238 2.81 5.30 6.36
C TRP A 238 4.16 5.28 7.07
N ALA A 239 4.44 4.17 7.76
CA ALA A 239 5.77 3.80 8.19
C ALA A 239 6.37 2.88 7.14
N PHE A 240 7.41 3.35 6.47
CA PHE A 240 8.30 2.53 5.65
C PHE A 240 9.37 1.97 6.56
N ILE A 241 9.38 0.65 6.73
CA ILE A 241 10.34 -0.07 7.55
C ILE A 241 11.27 -0.83 6.61
N ALA A 242 12.56 -0.55 6.66
CA ALA A 242 13.55 -1.24 5.85
C ALA A 242 14.66 -1.82 6.72
N TRP A 243 15.19 -2.97 6.32
CA TRP A 243 16.29 -3.64 7.01
C TRP A 243 17.16 -4.42 6.02
N GLU A 244 18.39 -4.71 6.43
CA GLU A 244 19.25 -5.67 5.75
C GLU A 244 18.92 -7.08 6.25
N PRO A 245 18.84 -8.10 5.37
CA PRO A 245 18.57 -9.46 5.79
C PRO A 245 19.54 -9.96 6.84
N VAL A 246 19.00 -10.60 7.85
CA VAL A 246 19.82 -11.18 8.93
C VAL A 246 20.70 -12.28 8.33
N SER A 247 22.00 -12.14 8.43
CA SER A 247 22.93 -13.21 8.06
C SER A 247 22.69 -14.41 8.98
N ALA A 248 22.60 -15.62 8.43
CA ALA A 248 22.60 -16.81 9.26
C ALA A 248 23.81 -16.73 10.20
N PRO A 249 23.67 -17.06 11.51
CA PRO A 249 24.81 -17.11 12.40
C PRO A 249 25.86 -18.00 11.78
N SER A 250 27.09 -17.48 11.67
CA SER A 250 28.26 -18.24 11.22
C SER A 250 28.37 -19.46 12.14
N SER A 251 28.14 -20.63 11.60
CA SER A 251 28.27 -21.91 12.28
C SER A 251 29.71 -22.21 12.65
#